data_cbe9a1c5b5c41697b5f604dda235ab93
#
_entry.id   cbe9a1c5b5c41697b5f604dda235ab93
#
_cell.length_a   1.000
_cell.length_b   1.000
_cell.length_c   1.000
_cell.angle_alpha   90.00
_cell.angle_beta   90.00
_cell.angle_gamma   90.00
#
_symmetry.space_group_name_H-M   'P 1'
#
loop_
_entity.id
_entity.type
_entity.pdbx_description
1 polymer ?
#
loop_
_entity_poly.entity_id
_entity_poly.type
_entity_poly.pdbx_seq_one_letter_code
_entity_poly.pdbx_strand_id
1 'polypeptide(L)'
;MKHICELTDMIILGTDGMSCKPPRMTARAILRRSDGKYAVMYAEKFDLHSLPGGGIEGNEDPVTALRREILEETGCTCDHIEELGIVSENRAHQDYTSVSYYYVVYCEHNSQPNHLTEDELANKTTVQWHSLEDVVRLISEPKHTTTQRMYLQARDVAALNEYMSRK
;
A
#
# COMPACT_ATOMS: atom_id res chain seq x y z
N MET A 1 11.77 9.82 7.83
CA MET A 1 10.28 9.54 7.90
C MET A 1 9.87 9.15 9.32
N LYS A 2 8.67 9.59 9.75
CA LYS A 2 8.05 9.18 11.02
C LYS A 2 7.70 7.68 10.98
N HIS A 3 7.95 6.93 12.07
CA HIS A 3 7.42 5.59 12.25
C HIS A 3 5.94 5.68 12.68
N ILE A 4 5.03 5.10 11.90
CA ILE A 4 3.59 5.12 12.16
C ILE A 4 3.25 4.05 13.18
N CYS A 5 3.55 2.79 12.86
CA CYS A 5 3.35 1.65 13.75
C CYS A 5 4.16 0.43 13.31
N GLU A 6 4.26 -0.54 14.21
CA GLU A 6 4.71 -1.90 13.91
C GLU A 6 3.52 -2.86 14.07
N LEU A 7 3.30 -3.70 13.07
CA LEU A 7 2.28 -4.75 13.07
C LEU A 7 2.96 -6.08 13.37
N THR A 8 2.52 -6.75 14.42
CA THR A 8 3.07 -8.03 14.88
C THR A 8 1.98 -9.10 14.94
N ASP A 9 2.37 -10.36 15.05
CA ASP A 9 1.43 -11.46 15.27
C ASP A 9 0.62 -11.27 16.56
N MET A 10 1.20 -10.64 17.58
CA MET A 10 0.46 -10.29 18.79
C MET A 10 -0.72 -9.35 18.51
N ILE A 11 -0.50 -8.32 17.66
CA ILE A 11 -1.54 -7.33 17.32
C ILE A 11 -2.60 -7.94 16.40
N ILE A 12 -2.19 -8.75 15.42
CA ILE A 12 -3.09 -9.24 14.35
C ILE A 12 -3.73 -10.56 14.73
N LEU A 13 -3.00 -11.45 15.40
CA LEU A 13 -3.43 -12.84 15.68
C LEU A 13 -3.57 -13.15 17.17
N GLY A 14 -3.06 -12.30 18.06
CA GLY A 14 -3.00 -12.58 19.49
C GLY A 14 -1.96 -13.63 19.89
N THR A 15 -0.94 -13.87 19.04
CA THR A 15 0.10 -14.86 19.27
C THR A 15 1.48 -14.22 19.40
N ASP A 16 2.30 -14.73 20.30
CA ASP A 16 3.69 -14.29 20.48
C ASP A 16 4.62 -14.84 19.39
N GLY A 17 5.68 -14.12 19.15
CA GLY A 17 6.75 -14.52 18.26
C GLY A 17 7.44 -13.32 17.61
N MET A 18 8.65 -13.55 17.10
CA MET A 18 9.40 -12.56 16.35
C MET A 18 10.27 -13.24 15.30
N SER A 19 10.22 -12.71 14.07
CA SER A 19 11.17 -13.08 13.01
C SER A 19 12.36 -12.15 13.04
N CYS A 20 13.55 -12.72 12.73
CA CYS A 20 14.81 -11.98 12.57
C CYS A 20 15.22 -11.88 11.08
N LYS A 21 14.35 -12.17 10.14
CA LYS A 21 14.62 -12.04 8.71
C LYS A 21 14.89 -10.58 8.32
N PRO A 22 15.78 -10.33 7.38
CA PRO A 22 15.91 -9.02 6.76
C PRO A 22 14.56 -8.56 6.17
N PRO A 23 14.16 -7.30 6.36
CA PRO A 23 12.86 -6.84 5.92
C PRO A 23 12.78 -6.70 4.38
N ARG A 24 11.65 -7.12 3.81
CA ARG A 24 11.27 -6.70 2.47
C ARG A 24 10.90 -5.23 2.50
N MET A 25 11.52 -4.44 1.63
CA MET A 25 11.26 -3.01 1.52
C MET A 25 10.19 -2.75 0.45
N THR A 26 9.23 -1.89 0.74
CA THR A 26 8.19 -1.48 -0.21
C THR A 26 7.95 0.02 -0.16
N ALA A 27 7.48 0.61 -1.27
CA ALA A 27 7.07 2.00 -1.36
C ALA A 27 5.61 2.07 -1.83
N ARG A 28 4.77 2.85 -1.12
CA ARG A 28 3.33 2.91 -1.35
C ARG A 28 2.80 4.33 -1.25
N ALA A 29 1.66 4.58 -1.90
CA ALA A 29 1.09 5.91 -1.97
C ALA A 29 -0.37 5.98 -1.51
N ILE A 30 -0.71 7.07 -0.82
CA ILE A 30 -2.03 7.66 -0.88
C ILE A 30 -2.01 8.59 -2.10
N LEU A 31 -2.41 8.05 -3.26
CA LEU A 31 -2.35 8.74 -4.54
C LEU A 31 -3.62 9.53 -4.78
N ARG A 32 -3.49 10.86 -4.85
CA ARG A 32 -4.58 11.79 -5.13
C ARG A 32 -4.42 12.39 -6.53
N ARG A 33 -5.49 12.33 -7.30
CA ARG A 33 -5.57 12.94 -8.63
C ARG A 33 -6.12 14.37 -8.54
N SER A 34 -5.86 15.19 -9.56
CA SER A 34 -6.28 16.61 -9.64
C SER A 34 -7.80 16.81 -9.55
N ASP A 35 -8.61 15.81 -9.93
CA ASP A 35 -10.07 15.82 -9.76
C ASP A 35 -10.54 15.53 -8.32
N GLY A 36 -9.61 15.39 -7.38
CA GLY A 36 -9.88 15.14 -5.97
C GLY A 36 -10.12 13.67 -5.61
N LYS A 37 -10.05 12.75 -6.56
CA LYS A 37 -10.20 11.31 -6.32
C LYS A 37 -8.88 10.66 -5.90
N TYR A 38 -9.00 9.52 -5.23
CA TYR A 38 -7.90 8.72 -4.70
C TYR A 38 -7.87 7.35 -5.35
N ALA A 39 -6.68 6.85 -5.66
CA ALA A 39 -6.49 5.54 -6.26
C ALA A 39 -6.59 4.41 -5.22
N VAL A 40 -7.22 3.32 -5.62
CA VAL A 40 -7.23 2.03 -4.93
C VAL A 40 -6.96 0.95 -5.96
N MET A 41 -6.08 0.01 -5.63
CA MET A 41 -5.88 -1.21 -6.40
C MET A 41 -6.89 -2.25 -5.94
N TYR A 42 -7.61 -2.86 -6.87
CA TYR A 42 -8.59 -3.90 -6.58
C TYR A 42 -8.19 -5.21 -7.25
N ALA A 43 -7.86 -6.21 -6.45
CA ALA A 43 -7.59 -7.58 -6.90
C ALA A 43 -8.87 -8.41 -6.82
N GLU A 44 -9.60 -8.55 -7.95
CA GLU A 44 -10.91 -9.21 -8.03
C GLU A 44 -10.89 -10.64 -7.47
N LYS A 45 -9.88 -11.42 -7.83
CA LYS A 45 -9.71 -12.80 -7.39
C LYS A 45 -9.74 -12.98 -5.86
N PHE A 46 -9.34 -11.95 -5.13
CA PHE A 46 -9.22 -11.98 -3.68
C PHE A 46 -10.23 -11.09 -2.97
N ASP A 47 -11.02 -10.35 -3.73
CA ASP A 47 -11.88 -9.27 -3.20
C ASP A 47 -11.09 -8.38 -2.21
N LEU A 48 -9.94 -7.90 -2.67
CA LEU A 48 -8.99 -7.15 -1.85
C LEU A 48 -8.71 -5.78 -2.46
N HIS A 49 -8.97 -4.75 -1.66
CA HIS A 49 -8.55 -3.38 -1.96
C HIS A 49 -7.27 -3.04 -1.20
N SER A 50 -6.35 -2.34 -1.86
CA SER A 50 -5.08 -1.90 -1.28
C SER A 50 -4.64 -0.54 -1.86
N LEU A 51 -3.77 0.14 -1.14
CA LEU A 51 -3.11 1.34 -1.66
C LEU A 51 -2.08 0.97 -2.72
N PRO A 52 -1.93 1.76 -3.81
CA PRO A 52 -0.98 1.49 -4.88
C PRO A 52 0.47 1.52 -4.39
N GLY A 53 1.32 0.75 -5.07
CA GLY A 53 2.74 0.63 -4.80
C GLY A 53 3.21 -0.81 -4.57
N GLY A 54 4.52 -1.03 -4.62
CA GLY A 54 5.10 -2.37 -4.58
C GLY A 54 6.50 -2.44 -4.00
N GLY A 55 7.26 -3.43 -4.42
CA GLY A 55 8.60 -3.72 -3.90
C GLY A 55 9.65 -2.73 -4.36
N ILE A 56 10.61 -2.43 -3.50
CA ILE A 56 11.84 -1.72 -3.88
C ILE A 56 12.79 -2.75 -4.47
N GLU A 57 13.26 -2.52 -5.68
CA GLU A 57 14.08 -3.47 -6.44
C GLU A 57 15.55 -3.05 -6.46
N GLY A 58 16.44 -4.04 -6.37
CA GLY A 58 17.87 -3.81 -6.48
C GLY A 58 18.40 -2.70 -5.56
N ASN A 59 18.93 -1.63 -6.17
CA ASN A 59 19.48 -0.46 -5.48
C ASN A 59 18.59 0.78 -5.61
N GLU A 60 17.30 0.61 -5.91
CA GLU A 60 16.36 1.74 -5.96
C GLU A 60 16.24 2.41 -4.59
N ASP A 61 16.16 3.74 -4.57
CA ASP A 61 15.65 4.43 -3.40
C ASP A 61 14.10 4.35 -3.36
N PRO A 62 13.49 4.56 -2.18
CA PRO A 62 12.03 4.39 -2.04
C PRO A 62 11.19 5.29 -2.95
N VAL A 63 11.68 6.50 -3.30
CA VAL A 63 10.95 7.43 -4.18
C VAL A 63 11.05 6.99 -5.63
N THR A 64 12.18 6.45 -6.05
CA THR A 64 12.35 5.87 -7.39
C THR A 64 11.42 4.68 -7.58
N ALA A 65 11.40 3.73 -6.62
CA ALA A 65 10.49 2.60 -6.65
C ALA A 65 9.01 3.06 -6.67
N LEU A 66 8.66 4.04 -5.84
CA LEU A 66 7.31 4.61 -5.81
C LEU A 66 6.86 5.15 -7.18
N ARG A 67 7.74 5.92 -7.85
CA ARG A 67 7.42 6.50 -9.16
C ARG A 67 7.21 5.42 -10.23
N ARG A 68 8.03 4.37 -10.21
CA ARG A 68 7.90 3.21 -11.11
C ARG A 68 6.56 2.51 -10.88
N GLU A 69 6.26 2.12 -9.63
CA GLU A 69 5.04 1.40 -9.27
C GLU A 69 3.77 2.20 -9.60
N ILE A 70 3.73 3.50 -9.26
CA ILE A 70 2.57 4.35 -9.57
C ILE A 70 2.34 4.44 -11.08
N LEU A 71 3.40 4.57 -11.87
CA LEU A 71 3.28 4.60 -13.33
C LEU A 71 2.78 3.25 -13.88
N GLU A 72 3.33 2.14 -13.41
CA GLU A 72 2.97 0.78 -13.84
C GLU A 72 1.53 0.42 -13.49
N GLU A 73 1.13 0.66 -12.24
CA GLU A 73 -0.21 0.29 -11.75
C GLU A 73 -1.32 1.23 -12.22
N THR A 74 -1.05 2.54 -12.31
CA THR A 74 -2.11 3.54 -12.51
C THR A 74 -1.99 4.36 -13.79
N GLY A 75 -0.84 4.30 -14.49
CA GLY A 75 -0.54 5.15 -15.63
C GLY A 75 -0.31 6.63 -15.28
N CYS A 76 -0.20 6.97 -13.99
CA CYS A 76 0.01 8.33 -13.52
C CYS A 76 1.49 8.65 -13.31
N THR A 77 1.88 9.90 -13.55
CA THR A 77 3.16 10.45 -13.12
C THR A 77 3.01 11.15 -11.77
N CYS A 78 4.06 11.07 -10.93
CA CYS A 78 4.06 11.70 -9.62
C CYS A 78 4.55 13.15 -9.74
N ASP A 79 3.65 14.13 -9.61
CA ASP A 79 4.02 15.56 -9.72
C ASP A 79 4.56 16.10 -8.41
N HIS A 80 3.94 15.72 -7.31
CA HIS A 80 4.37 16.11 -5.98
C HIS A 80 4.31 14.90 -5.04
N ILE A 81 5.36 14.72 -4.21
CA ILE A 81 5.51 13.60 -3.29
C ILE A 81 5.84 14.16 -1.90
N GLU A 82 5.04 13.79 -0.92
CA GLU A 82 5.24 14.13 0.50
C GLU A 82 5.43 12.86 1.32
N GLU A 83 6.36 12.87 2.27
CA GLU A 83 6.55 11.77 3.20
C GLU A 83 5.38 11.65 4.18
N LEU A 84 4.76 10.48 4.24
CA LEU A 84 3.74 10.20 5.24
C LEU A 84 4.33 9.48 6.45
N GLY A 85 5.02 8.38 6.25
CA GLY A 85 5.64 7.63 7.33
C GLY A 85 5.95 6.18 6.97
N ILE A 86 6.33 5.41 7.97
CA ILE A 86 6.75 4.02 7.83
C ILE A 86 5.82 3.13 8.64
N VAL A 87 5.35 2.04 8.03
CA VAL A 87 4.72 0.91 8.72
C VAL A 87 5.66 -0.28 8.60
N SER A 88 6.02 -0.87 9.73
CA SER A 88 6.78 -2.12 9.76
C SER A 88 5.90 -3.31 10.12
N GLU A 89 6.27 -4.49 9.64
CA GLU A 89 5.58 -5.74 9.94
C GLU A 89 6.57 -6.77 10.41
N ASN A 90 6.20 -7.51 11.46
CA ASN A 90 6.90 -8.71 11.92
C ASN A 90 5.89 -9.85 12.04
N ARG A 91 5.92 -10.76 11.08
CA ARG A 91 5.03 -11.93 10.97
C ARG A 91 5.81 -13.18 11.36
N ALA A 92 5.96 -13.44 12.65
CA ALA A 92 6.73 -14.56 13.17
C ALA A 92 6.25 -15.91 12.63
N HIS A 93 4.91 -16.10 12.51
CA HIS A 93 4.31 -17.33 11.98
C HIS A 93 4.66 -17.63 10.52
N GLN A 94 5.17 -16.64 9.76
CA GLN A 94 5.62 -16.77 8.36
C GLN A 94 7.13 -16.60 8.21
N ASP A 95 7.85 -16.38 9.31
CA ASP A 95 9.27 -15.99 9.31
C ASP A 95 9.55 -14.86 8.31
N TYR A 96 8.74 -13.79 8.40
CA TYR A 96 8.73 -12.69 7.45
C TYR A 96 8.70 -11.34 8.15
N THR A 97 9.49 -10.39 7.65
CA THR A 97 9.42 -8.98 8.05
C THR A 97 9.32 -8.06 6.84
N SER A 98 8.71 -6.90 7.01
CA SER A 98 8.68 -5.85 5.98
C SER A 98 8.73 -4.45 6.56
N VAL A 99 9.18 -3.52 5.71
CA VAL A 99 9.15 -2.08 5.96
C VAL A 99 8.50 -1.41 4.76
N SER A 100 7.36 -0.76 4.98
CA SER A 100 6.61 -0.05 3.94
C SER A 100 6.75 1.46 4.14
N TYR A 101 7.37 2.13 3.17
CA TYR A 101 7.46 3.60 3.09
C TYR A 101 6.19 4.14 2.46
N TYR A 102 5.45 4.96 3.18
CA TYR A 102 4.23 5.59 2.69
C TYR A 102 4.45 7.06 2.34
N TYR A 103 3.85 7.44 1.24
CA TYR A 103 3.88 8.79 0.70
C TYR A 103 2.47 9.28 0.38
N VAL A 104 2.26 10.59 0.43
CA VAL A 104 1.12 11.24 -0.22
C VAL A 104 1.61 11.72 -1.58
N VAL A 105 0.93 11.30 -2.62
CA VAL A 105 1.32 11.60 -3.99
C VAL A 105 0.19 12.34 -4.70
N TYR A 106 0.54 13.40 -5.41
CA TYR A 106 -0.37 14.15 -6.27
C TYR A 106 -0.01 13.89 -7.72
N CYS A 107 -1.01 13.65 -8.54
CA CYS A 107 -0.84 13.49 -9.98
C CYS A 107 -1.93 14.24 -10.75
N GLU A 108 -1.59 14.67 -11.96
CA GLU A 108 -2.57 15.09 -12.93
C GLU A 108 -3.24 13.85 -13.58
N HIS A 109 -4.38 14.10 -14.23
CA HIS A 109 -5.04 13.04 -14.99
C HIS A 109 -4.16 12.67 -16.19
N ASN A 110 -3.45 11.55 -16.08
CA ASN A 110 -2.60 11.05 -17.16
C ASN A 110 -3.24 9.79 -17.77
N SER A 111 -3.31 9.76 -19.08
CA SER A 111 -3.92 8.67 -19.86
C SER A 111 -2.90 7.65 -20.38
N GLN A 112 -1.76 7.49 -19.71
CA GLN A 112 -0.85 6.43 -20.08
C GLN A 112 -1.45 5.06 -19.72
N PRO A 113 -1.28 4.05 -20.57
CA PRO A 113 -1.68 2.70 -20.23
C PRO A 113 -0.89 2.20 -19.01
N ASN A 114 -1.57 1.51 -18.09
CA ASN A 114 -0.91 0.80 -17.01
C ASN A 114 -0.17 -0.45 -17.55
N HIS A 115 0.87 -0.86 -16.86
CA HIS A 115 1.71 -2.02 -17.20
C HIS A 115 1.76 -2.97 -16.01
N LEU A 116 0.66 -3.70 -15.78
CA LEU A 116 0.54 -4.64 -14.68
C LEU A 116 1.47 -5.84 -14.87
N THR A 117 2.01 -6.34 -13.76
CA THR A 117 2.80 -7.57 -13.72
C THR A 117 1.95 -8.80 -14.06
N GLU A 118 2.59 -9.93 -14.36
CA GLU A 118 1.89 -11.19 -14.63
C GLU A 118 1.01 -11.63 -13.46
N ASP A 119 1.49 -11.44 -12.22
CA ASP A 119 0.72 -11.77 -11.00
C ASP A 119 -0.51 -10.87 -10.84
N GLU A 120 -0.38 -9.57 -11.12
CA GLU A 120 -1.51 -8.63 -11.06
C GLU A 120 -2.55 -8.93 -12.13
N LEU A 121 -2.11 -9.28 -13.35
CA LEU A 121 -3.00 -9.73 -14.42
C LEU A 121 -3.70 -11.04 -14.06
N ALA A 122 -2.98 -12.02 -13.49
CA ALA A 122 -3.55 -13.29 -13.02
C ALA A 122 -4.54 -13.12 -11.87
N ASN A 123 -4.37 -12.07 -11.07
CA ASN A 123 -5.27 -11.69 -9.98
C ASN A 123 -6.39 -10.75 -10.42
N LYS A 124 -6.43 -10.38 -11.72
CA LYS A 124 -7.36 -9.40 -12.29
C LYS A 124 -7.34 -8.08 -11.52
N THR A 125 -6.14 -7.59 -11.27
CA THR A 125 -5.94 -6.32 -10.57
C THR A 125 -6.32 -5.15 -11.46
N THR A 126 -7.06 -4.20 -10.91
CA THR A 126 -7.47 -2.97 -11.60
C THR A 126 -7.29 -1.76 -10.68
N VAL A 127 -6.98 -0.60 -11.28
CA VAL A 127 -7.02 0.66 -10.55
C VAL A 127 -8.44 1.22 -10.56
N GLN A 128 -8.91 1.65 -9.38
CA GLN A 128 -10.19 2.32 -9.21
C GLN A 128 -9.96 3.69 -8.57
N TRP A 129 -10.84 4.66 -8.88
CA TRP A 129 -10.73 6.03 -8.40
C TRP A 129 -11.97 6.44 -7.61
N HIS A 130 -11.81 6.73 -6.34
CA HIS A 130 -12.89 6.95 -5.39
C HIS A 130 -12.71 8.26 -4.58
N SER A 131 -13.75 8.67 -3.86
CA SER A 131 -13.62 9.67 -2.79
C SER A 131 -12.72 9.12 -1.67
N LEU A 132 -12.12 9.98 -0.86
CA LEU A 132 -11.34 9.52 0.29
C LEU A 132 -12.17 8.67 1.25
N GLU A 133 -13.41 9.06 1.49
CA GLU A 133 -14.34 8.32 2.35
C GLU A 133 -14.58 6.90 1.84
N ASP A 134 -14.81 6.76 0.52
CA ASP A 134 -14.97 5.43 -0.09
C ASP A 134 -13.68 4.61 -0.04
N VAL A 135 -12.50 5.20 -0.26
CA VAL A 135 -11.21 4.52 -0.12
C VAL A 135 -11.03 3.96 1.30
N VAL A 136 -11.29 4.80 2.30
CA VAL A 136 -11.24 4.36 3.71
C VAL A 136 -12.18 3.20 3.94
N ARG A 137 -13.43 3.29 3.48
CA ARG A 137 -14.43 2.24 3.61
C ARG A 137 -14.02 0.95 2.91
N LEU A 138 -13.63 1.03 1.64
CA LEU A 138 -13.24 -0.13 0.81
C LEU A 138 -12.04 -0.90 1.40
N ILE A 139 -11.12 -0.21 2.05
CA ILE A 139 -9.94 -0.84 2.67
C ILE A 139 -10.23 -1.31 4.09
N SER A 140 -10.97 -0.55 4.91
CA SER A 140 -11.12 -0.82 6.35
C SER A 140 -12.26 -1.77 6.73
N GLU A 141 -13.38 -1.78 5.98
CA GLU A 141 -14.59 -2.53 6.38
C GLU A 141 -14.56 -4.04 6.04
N PRO A 142 -13.91 -4.51 4.95
CA PRO A 142 -13.91 -5.93 4.64
C PRO A 142 -13.29 -6.77 5.76
N LYS A 143 -13.93 -7.90 6.09
CA LYS A 143 -13.41 -8.86 7.06
C LYS A 143 -12.62 -9.95 6.35
N HIS A 144 -11.31 -9.86 6.43
CA HIS A 144 -10.43 -10.88 5.85
C HIS A 144 -10.21 -12.05 6.82
N THR A 145 -10.17 -13.26 6.26
CA THR A 145 -9.97 -14.51 7.01
C THR A 145 -8.56 -15.08 6.86
N THR A 146 -7.81 -14.62 5.86
CA THR A 146 -6.41 -15.03 5.69
C THR A 146 -5.48 -14.05 6.34
N THR A 147 -4.52 -14.55 7.08
CA THR A 147 -3.53 -13.74 7.81
C THR A 147 -2.85 -12.72 6.91
N GLN A 148 -2.45 -13.14 5.71
CA GLN A 148 -1.81 -12.23 4.75
C GLN A 148 -2.68 -11.00 4.45
N ARG A 149 -3.98 -11.18 4.18
CA ARG A 149 -4.89 -10.07 3.87
C ARG A 149 -5.16 -9.21 5.10
N MET A 150 -5.22 -9.80 6.29
CA MET A 150 -5.36 -9.04 7.55
C MET A 150 -4.18 -8.08 7.74
N TYR A 151 -2.94 -8.54 7.48
CA TYR A 151 -1.76 -7.67 7.53
C TYR A 151 -1.77 -6.58 6.45
N LEU A 152 -2.12 -6.93 5.20
CA LEU A 152 -2.21 -5.95 4.10
C LEU A 152 -3.23 -4.86 4.43
N GLN A 153 -4.40 -5.23 4.93
CA GLN A 153 -5.44 -4.31 5.37
C GLN A 153 -4.97 -3.43 6.53
N ALA A 154 -4.44 -4.02 7.60
CA ALA A 154 -4.01 -3.28 8.79
C ALA A 154 -2.92 -2.26 8.46
N ARG A 155 -1.99 -2.62 7.58
CA ARG A 155 -0.92 -1.75 7.09
C ARG A 155 -1.48 -0.51 6.37
N ASP A 156 -2.38 -0.71 5.42
CA ASP A 156 -2.95 0.38 4.63
C ASP A 156 -3.92 1.23 5.47
N VAL A 157 -4.66 0.62 6.40
CA VAL A 157 -5.50 1.34 7.39
C VAL A 157 -4.64 2.24 8.29
N ALA A 158 -3.48 1.76 8.76
CA ALA A 158 -2.58 2.57 9.57
C ALA A 158 -2.09 3.83 8.81
N ALA A 159 -1.72 3.68 7.54
CA ALA A 159 -1.32 4.80 6.69
C ALA A 159 -2.47 5.78 6.43
N LEU A 160 -3.69 5.29 6.16
CA LEU A 160 -4.87 6.14 5.97
C LEU A 160 -5.21 6.93 7.24
N ASN A 161 -5.13 6.31 8.42
CA ASN A 161 -5.36 6.98 9.70
C ASN A 161 -4.34 8.08 9.96
N GLU A 162 -3.05 7.83 9.69
CA GLU A 162 -2.00 8.86 9.78
C GLU A 162 -2.26 10.02 8.83
N TYR A 163 -2.66 9.74 7.59
CA TYR A 163 -2.99 10.76 6.60
C TYR A 163 -4.19 11.62 7.04
N MET A 164 -5.25 10.99 7.53
CA MET A 164 -6.43 11.71 8.02
C MET A 164 -6.15 12.57 9.24
N SER A 165 -5.24 12.14 10.12
CA SER A 165 -4.85 12.90 11.32
C SER A 165 -4.09 14.18 11.01
N ARG A 166 -3.58 14.35 9.76
CA ARG A 166 -2.85 15.55 9.31
C ARG A 166 -3.75 16.58 8.61
N LYS A 167 -5.01 16.23 8.37
CA LYS A 167 -6.00 17.12 7.76
C LYS A 167 -6.77 17.90 8.82
#